data_04d647bf04bffbc9c78178351c0b583e
#
_entry.id   04d647bf04bffbc9c78178351c0b583e
#
_cell.length_a   1.000
_cell.length_b   1.000
_cell.length_c   1.000
_cell.angle_alpha   90.00
_cell.angle_beta   90.00
_cell.angle_gamma   90.00
#
_symmetry.space_group_name_H-M   'P 1'
#
loop_
_entity.id
_entity.type
_entity.pdbx_description
1 polymer ?
#
loop_
_entity_poly.entity_id
_entity_poly.type
_entity_poly.pdbx_seq_one_letter_code
_entity_poly.pdbx_strand_id
1 'polypeptide(L)'
;GRLHRNYEGKREVRIYDYVDIRIPMLERMYHKRLKGYADLGYQVKFGAADERVSMIYNGRTAMAAFEQDLSDAARSIMIVSPFLQQGRVKRLLPLLRDANARGVKVVVYTVNRPEAEESNRAEDAAAVELLKEAHVDIVLHSELAQRYAVVDESIVWYGNVDLLAFGRKDADVLRFENADIAGDLLALNDESMCEQLIIQDA
;
A
#
# COMPACT_ATOMS: atom_id res chain seq x y z
N GLY A 1 18.20 -33.62 12.74
CA GLY A 1 19.09 -33.07 11.70
C GLY A 1 20.20 -32.20 12.27
N ARG A 2 21.03 -31.61 11.43
CA ARG A 2 22.20 -30.81 11.85
C ARG A 2 21.82 -29.56 12.67
N LEU A 3 20.65 -29.01 12.49
CA LEU A 3 20.17 -27.80 13.20
C LEU A 3 19.96 -28.05 14.70
N HIS A 4 19.62 -29.27 15.10
CA HIS A 4 19.33 -29.61 16.50
C HIS A 4 20.56 -30.12 17.29
N ARG A 5 21.75 -30.16 16.66
CA ARG A 5 22.95 -30.56 17.42
C ARG A 5 23.33 -29.49 18.44
N ASN A 6 23.39 -29.87 19.66
CA ASN A 6 23.86 -29.00 20.74
C ASN A 6 25.39 -28.90 20.67
N TYR A 7 25.89 -27.69 20.81
CA TYR A 7 27.31 -27.42 21.06
C TYR A 7 27.43 -26.28 22.08
N GLU A 8 28.54 -26.21 22.72
CA GLU A 8 28.80 -25.22 23.76
C GLU A 8 28.73 -23.81 23.15
N GLY A 9 27.91 -22.93 23.75
CA GLY A 9 27.64 -21.55 23.23
C GLY A 9 26.40 -21.38 22.34
N LYS A 10 25.72 -22.47 21.96
CA LYS A 10 24.48 -22.36 21.17
C LYS A 10 23.32 -21.95 22.06
N ARG A 11 22.79 -20.74 21.87
CA ARG A 11 21.69 -20.18 22.67
C ARG A 11 20.32 -20.38 22.04
N GLU A 12 20.23 -20.37 20.70
CA GLU A 12 18.96 -20.50 19.98
C GLU A 12 19.16 -21.11 18.59
N VAL A 13 18.06 -21.58 18.02
CA VAL A 13 17.98 -21.99 16.60
C VAL A 13 16.88 -21.19 15.95
N ARG A 14 17.18 -20.52 14.86
CA ARG A 14 16.19 -19.83 14.04
C ARG A 14 16.03 -20.54 12.71
N ILE A 15 14.78 -20.78 12.33
CA ILE A 15 14.40 -21.33 11.03
C ILE A 15 13.63 -20.21 10.30
N TYR A 16 14.13 -19.79 9.15
CA TYR A 16 13.43 -18.90 8.25
C TYR A 16 12.73 -19.75 7.21
N ASP A 17 11.39 -19.72 7.20
CA ASP A 17 10.57 -20.47 6.27
C ASP A 17 9.79 -19.49 5.38
N TYR A 18 9.95 -19.64 4.09
CA TYR A 18 9.30 -18.83 3.08
C TYR A 18 8.18 -19.62 2.41
N VAL A 19 7.05 -18.98 2.19
CA VAL A 19 5.90 -19.60 1.52
C VAL A 19 5.36 -18.69 0.43
N ASP A 20 5.10 -19.25 -0.73
CA ASP A 20 4.28 -18.59 -1.74
C ASP A 20 2.81 -19.00 -1.50
N ILE A 21 2.07 -18.12 -0.81
CA ILE A 21 0.65 -18.35 -0.47
C ILE A 21 -0.26 -18.33 -1.70
N ARG A 22 0.23 -17.85 -2.87
CA ARG A 22 -0.53 -17.86 -4.13
C ARG A 22 -0.61 -19.24 -4.75
N ILE A 23 0.23 -20.17 -4.31
CA ILE A 23 0.22 -21.57 -4.77
C ILE A 23 -0.43 -22.44 -3.69
N PRO A 24 -1.68 -22.90 -3.84
CA PRO A 24 -2.41 -23.63 -2.80
C PRO A 24 -1.71 -24.90 -2.28
N MET A 25 -0.88 -25.52 -3.12
CA MET A 25 -0.07 -26.67 -2.72
C MET A 25 1.05 -26.23 -1.75
N LEU A 26 1.75 -25.13 -2.01
CA LEU A 26 2.84 -24.63 -1.16
C LEU A 26 2.29 -24.11 0.17
N GLU A 27 1.13 -23.47 0.15
CA GLU A 27 0.42 -23.04 1.36
C GLU A 27 0.07 -24.25 2.26
N ARG A 28 -0.50 -25.31 1.69
CA ARG A 28 -0.78 -26.54 2.45
C ARG A 28 0.47 -27.20 3.01
N MET A 29 1.57 -27.19 2.27
CA MET A 29 2.86 -27.69 2.73
C MET A 29 3.42 -26.83 3.87
N TYR A 30 3.26 -25.52 3.78
CA TYR A 30 3.64 -24.59 4.84
C TYR A 30 2.89 -24.87 6.15
N HIS A 31 1.57 -25.00 6.11
CA HIS A 31 0.78 -25.35 7.30
C HIS A 31 1.20 -26.68 7.94
N LYS A 32 1.58 -27.67 7.11
CA LYS A 32 2.14 -28.93 7.63
C LYS A 32 3.49 -28.71 8.32
N ARG A 33 4.36 -27.85 7.77
CA ARG A 33 5.65 -27.51 8.40
C ARG A 33 5.47 -26.76 9.69
N LEU A 34 4.53 -25.80 9.76
CA LEU A 34 4.20 -25.08 11.01
C LEU A 34 3.81 -26.04 12.14
N LYS A 35 2.98 -27.04 11.82
CA LYS A 35 2.62 -28.08 12.79
C LYS A 35 3.85 -28.86 13.26
N GLY A 36 4.71 -29.29 12.34
CA GLY A 36 5.94 -29.99 12.67
C GLY A 36 6.92 -29.12 13.50
N TYR A 37 6.97 -27.81 13.26
CA TYR A 37 7.76 -26.90 14.10
C TYR A 37 7.21 -26.80 15.51
N ALA A 38 5.89 -26.69 15.66
CA ALA A 38 5.23 -26.67 16.97
C ALA A 38 5.46 -27.97 17.75
N ASP A 39 5.34 -29.13 17.09
CA ASP A 39 5.61 -30.46 17.69
C ASP A 39 7.06 -30.59 18.15
N LEU A 40 8.00 -29.88 17.57
CA LEU A 40 9.41 -29.81 17.96
C LEU A 40 9.70 -28.73 19.01
N GLY A 41 8.68 -28.02 19.49
CA GLY A 41 8.80 -26.97 20.51
C GLY A 41 9.27 -25.62 19.99
N TYR A 42 9.25 -25.37 18.66
CA TYR A 42 9.55 -24.07 18.12
C TYR A 42 8.38 -23.11 18.35
N GLN A 43 8.72 -21.89 18.74
CA GLN A 43 7.76 -20.79 18.73
C GLN A 43 7.75 -20.15 17.34
N VAL A 44 6.59 -20.14 16.70
CA VAL A 44 6.41 -19.45 15.43
C VAL A 44 6.27 -17.96 15.72
N LYS A 45 7.23 -17.16 15.24
CA LYS A 45 7.16 -15.70 15.26
C LYS A 45 6.96 -15.24 13.82
N PHE A 46 5.87 -14.57 13.55
CA PHE A 46 5.65 -13.92 12.28
C PHE A 46 6.42 -12.59 12.29
N GLY A 47 7.49 -12.53 11.50
CA GLY A 47 8.18 -11.28 11.21
C GLY A 47 8.85 -10.58 12.37
N ALA A 48 9.77 -11.22 13.09
CA ALA A 48 10.60 -10.52 14.06
C ALA A 48 12.08 -10.58 13.67
N ALA A 49 12.44 -9.87 12.62
CA ALA A 49 13.79 -9.32 12.51
C ALA A 49 13.76 -7.80 12.62
N ASP A 50 12.63 -7.18 12.39
CA ASP A 50 12.29 -5.78 12.61
C ASP A 50 10.79 -5.74 12.85
N GLU A 51 10.28 -4.90 13.73
CA GLU A 51 8.85 -4.72 14.03
C GLU A 51 8.04 -4.17 12.84
N ARG A 52 8.47 -4.47 11.63
CA ARG A 52 7.84 -4.07 10.36
C ARG A 52 6.79 -5.10 10.02
N VAL A 53 5.56 -4.82 10.40
CA VAL A 53 4.42 -5.68 10.07
C VAL A 53 4.20 -5.65 8.55
N SER A 54 4.76 -6.63 7.85
CA SER A 54 4.42 -6.85 6.44
C SER A 54 3.19 -7.73 6.36
N MET A 55 2.13 -7.23 5.76
CA MET A 55 0.89 -7.96 5.55
C MET A 55 0.48 -7.92 4.08
N ILE A 56 0.00 -9.06 3.58
CA ILE A 56 -0.61 -9.14 2.26
C ILE A 56 -2.12 -9.08 2.45
N TYR A 57 -2.74 -8.10 1.83
CA TYR A 57 -4.17 -7.90 1.82
C TYR A 57 -4.73 -8.24 0.44
N ASN A 58 -5.91 -8.83 0.40
CA ASN A 58 -6.69 -8.92 -0.83
C ASN A 58 -7.62 -7.72 -0.97
N GLY A 59 -8.24 -7.57 -2.14
CA GLY A 59 -9.12 -6.43 -2.43
C GLY A 59 -10.31 -6.23 -1.50
N ARG A 60 -10.63 -7.22 -0.62
CA ARG A 60 -11.70 -7.10 0.39
C ARG A 60 -11.18 -6.57 1.73
N THR A 61 -9.98 -6.99 2.13
CA THR A 61 -9.42 -6.69 3.45
C THR A 61 -8.54 -5.44 3.45
N ALA A 62 -7.96 -5.09 2.30
CA ALA A 62 -7.05 -3.96 2.14
C ALA A 62 -7.68 -2.63 2.58
N MET A 63 -8.94 -2.41 2.22
CA MET A 63 -9.55 -1.09 2.39
C MET A 63 -9.71 -0.68 3.84
N ALA A 64 -10.12 -1.60 4.72
CA ALA A 64 -10.29 -1.28 6.14
C ALA A 64 -8.94 -0.94 6.81
N ALA A 65 -7.88 -1.67 6.45
CA ALA A 65 -6.54 -1.38 6.96
C ALA A 65 -5.96 -0.09 6.37
N PHE A 66 -6.23 0.19 5.10
CA PHE A 66 -5.81 1.45 4.46
C PHE A 66 -6.52 2.66 5.06
N GLU A 67 -7.83 2.56 5.31
CA GLU A 67 -8.61 3.60 6.00
C GLU A 67 -8.05 3.87 7.41
N GLN A 68 -7.58 2.84 8.11
CA GLN A 68 -6.95 3.02 9.41
C GLN A 68 -5.64 3.79 9.30
N ASP A 69 -4.73 3.41 8.35
CA ASP A 69 -3.47 4.14 8.14
C ASP A 69 -3.71 5.61 7.74
N LEU A 70 -4.75 5.89 6.91
CA LEU A 70 -5.12 7.28 6.58
C LEU A 70 -5.63 8.06 7.79
N SER A 71 -6.42 7.40 8.65
CA SER A 71 -6.93 8.00 9.89
C SER A 71 -5.81 8.33 10.88
N ASP A 72 -4.81 7.46 10.98
CA ASP A 72 -3.69 7.57 11.93
C ASP A 72 -2.55 8.44 11.40
N ALA A 73 -2.57 8.81 10.12
CA ALA A 73 -1.55 9.63 9.48
C ALA A 73 -1.33 10.95 10.23
N ALA A 74 -0.04 11.28 10.45
CA ALA A 74 0.37 12.45 11.25
C ALA A 74 1.21 13.47 10.47
N ARG A 75 1.83 13.08 9.32
CA ARG A 75 2.74 13.93 8.55
C ARG A 75 2.35 14.07 7.09
N SER A 76 2.24 12.96 6.40
CA SER A 76 2.01 12.97 4.95
C SER A 76 1.26 11.73 4.46
N ILE A 77 0.48 11.93 3.40
CA ILE A 77 -0.20 10.89 2.64
C ILE A 77 0.10 11.15 1.16
N MET A 78 0.76 10.22 0.50
CA MET A 78 0.94 10.21 -0.94
C MET A 78 0.25 8.99 -1.54
N ILE A 79 -0.60 9.17 -2.54
CA ILE A 79 -1.30 8.09 -3.22
C ILE A 79 -1.03 8.18 -4.72
N VAL A 80 -0.49 7.12 -5.30
CA VAL A 80 -0.32 6.95 -6.75
C VAL A 80 -1.36 5.96 -7.25
N SER A 81 -2.37 6.47 -7.94
CA SER A 81 -3.51 5.69 -8.44
C SER A 81 -3.84 6.14 -9.87
N PRO A 82 -3.42 5.38 -10.89
CA PRO A 82 -3.69 5.70 -12.29
C PRO A 82 -5.17 5.87 -12.60
N PHE A 83 -6.03 5.17 -11.89
CA PHE A 83 -7.47 5.22 -12.06
C PHE A 83 -8.15 5.77 -10.82
N LEU A 84 -9.15 6.63 -11.05
CA LEU A 84 -10.02 7.18 -10.02
C LEU A 84 -11.45 6.69 -10.26
N GLN A 85 -12.15 6.41 -9.17
CA GLN A 85 -13.60 6.16 -9.21
C GLN A 85 -14.30 6.99 -8.15
N GLN A 86 -15.32 7.73 -8.57
CA GLN A 86 -16.03 8.65 -7.69
C GLN A 86 -16.53 7.98 -6.41
N GLY A 87 -17.08 6.76 -6.53
CA GLY A 87 -17.58 6.02 -5.37
C GLY A 87 -16.48 5.66 -4.35
N ARG A 88 -15.27 5.34 -4.83
CA ARG A 88 -14.13 5.05 -3.96
C ARG A 88 -13.59 6.34 -3.32
N VAL A 89 -13.43 7.38 -4.11
CA VAL A 89 -12.99 8.70 -3.61
C VAL A 89 -13.97 9.23 -2.56
N LYS A 90 -15.30 9.18 -2.80
CA LYS A 90 -16.31 9.57 -1.81
C LYS A 90 -16.19 8.84 -0.48
N ARG A 91 -15.81 7.56 -0.51
CA ARG A 91 -15.63 6.77 0.70
C ARG A 91 -14.44 7.24 1.52
N LEU A 92 -13.32 7.60 0.87
CA LEU A 92 -12.09 8.03 1.54
C LEU A 92 -12.07 9.52 1.86
N LEU A 93 -12.93 10.31 1.21
CA LEU A 93 -12.95 11.77 1.31
C LEU A 93 -13.02 12.31 2.75
N PRO A 94 -13.85 11.74 3.66
CA PRO A 94 -13.86 12.20 5.05
C PRO A 94 -12.51 12.06 5.74
N LEU A 95 -11.78 10.96 5.49
CA LEU A 95 -10.46 10.71 6.08
C LEU A 95 -9.40 11.66 5.53
N LEU A 96 -9.43 11.93 4.21
CA LEU A 96 -8.50 12.87 3.57
C LEU A 96 -8.74 14.31 4.04
N ARG A 97 -10.01 14.73 4.19
CA ARG A 97 -10.36 16.04 4.76
C ARG A 97 -9.89 16.18 6.20
N ASP A 98 -10.12 15.16 7.01
CA ASP A 98 -9.70 15.14 8.41
C ASP A 98 -8.18 15.17 8.53
N ALA A 99 -7.45 14.43 7.70
CA ALA A 99 -5.99 14.49 7.62
C ALA A 99 -5.50 15.90 7.28
N ASN A 100 -6.07 16.54 6.25
CA ASN A 100 -5.76 17.94 5.91
C ASN A 100 -6.06 18.91 7.06
N ALA A 101 -7.21 18.75 7.73
CA ALA A 101 -7.56 19.58 8.89
C ALA A 101 -6.57 19.45 10.05
N ARG A 102 -5.91 18.28 10.18
CA ARG A 102 -4.80 18.05 11.12
C ARG A 102 -3.46 18.59 10.65
N GLY A 103 -3.37 19.12 9.42
CA GLY A 103 -2.12 19.62 8.84
C GLY A 103 -1.28 18.53 8.15
N VAL A 104 -1.84 17.35 7.90
CA VAL A 104 -1.19 16.28 7.13
C VAL A 104 -1.18 16.68 5.67
N LYS A 105 -0.01 16.67 5.02
CA LYS A 105 0.10 16.93 3.58
C LYS A 105 -0.46 15.76 2.79
N VAL A 106 -1.48 15.99 1.96
CA VAL A 106 -2.11 14.95 1.14
C VAL A 106 -1.91 15.25 -0.33
N VAL A 107 -1.27 14.31 -1.05
CA VAL A 107 -1.00 14.43 -2.50
C VAL A 107 -1.50 13.18 -3.22
N VAL A 108 -2.19 13.36 -4.33
CA VAL A 108 -2.66 12.27 -5.21
C VAL A 108 -2.06 12.44 -6.60
N TYR A 109 -1.37 11.41 -7.06
CA TYR A 109 -0.86 11.29 -8.42
C TYR A 109 -1.80 10.41 -9.23
N THR A 110 -2.27 10.91 -10.37
CA THR A 110 -3.19 10.18 -11.24
C THR A 110 -2.92 10.51 -12.72
N VAL A 111 -3.58 9.78 -13.61
CA VAL A 111 -3.38 9.95 -15.06
C VAL A 111 -4.47 10.85 -15.65
N ASN A 112 -4.06 11.81 -16.48
CA ASN A 112 -4.98 12.50 -17.36
C ASN A 112 -5.24 11.61 -18.59
N ARG A 113 -6.47 11.17 -18.81
CA ARG A 113 -6.87 10.24 -19.88
C ARG A 113 -7.77 10.91 -20.92
N PRO A 114 -7.25 11.84 -21.76
CA PRO A 114 -8.08 12.54 -22.74
C PRO A 114 -8.70 11.61 -23.79
N GLU A 115 -8.03 10.47 -24.08
CA GLU A 115 -8.47 9.47 -25.06
C GLU A 115 -9.44 8.42 -24.48
N ALA A 116 -9.75 8.48 -23.16
CA ALA A 116 -10.71 7.55 -22.56
C ALA A 116 -12.13 7.82 -23.07
N GLU A 117 -13.00 6.80 -22.95
CA GLU A 117 -14.43 6.96 -23.22
C GLU A 117 -15.03 8.10 -22.37
N GLU A 118 -16.04 8.77 -22.91
CA GLU A 118 -16.65 9.95 -22.26
C GLU A 118 -17.16 9.66 -20.85
N SER A 119 -17.75 8.48 -20.62
CA SER A 119 -18.18 8.05 -19.30
C SER A 119 -17.06 7.97 -18.29
N ASN A 120 -15.89 7.44 -18.70
CA ASN A 120 -14.71 7.31 -17.84
C ASN A 120 -14.08 8.69 -17.56
N ARG A 121 -14.03 9.56 -18.55
CA ARG A 121 -13.56 10.94 -18.37
C ARG A 121 -14.43 11.74 -17.41
N ALA A 122 -15.75 11.58 -17.52
CA ALA A 122 -16.71 12.23 -16.61
C ALA A 122 -16.54 11.72 -15.16
N GLU A 123 -16.30 10.42 -14.99
CA GLU A 123 -16.06 9.82 -13.68
C GLU A 123 -14.73 10.28 -13.08
N ASP A 124 -13.65 10.32 -13.87
CA ASP A 124 -12.35 10.85 -13.45
C ASP A 124 -12.46 12.33 -13.05
N ALA A 125 -13.11 13.15 -13.86
CA ALA A 125 -13.30 14.58 -13.58
C ALA A 125 -14.08 14.80 -12.29
N ALA A 126 -15.17 14.05 -12.08
CA ALA A 126 -15.97 14.12 -10.86
C ALA A 126 -15.17 13.67 -9.62
N ALA A 127 -14.29 12.66 -9.76
CA ALA A 127 -13.42 12.22 -8.68
C ALA A 127 -12.34 13.27 -8.35
N VAL A 128 -11.76 13.90 -9.36
CA VAL A 128 -10.79 15.01 -9.20
C VAL A 128 -11.42 16.20 -8.48
N GLU A 129 -12.63 16.61 -8.86
CA GLU A 129 -13.32 17.71 -8.18
C GLU A 129 -13.59 17.42 -6.70
N LEU A 130 -13.99 16.19 -6.36
CA LEU A 130 -14.14 15.78 -4.96
C LEU A 130 -12.84 15.87 -4.16
N LEU A 131 -11.70 15.49 -4.77
CA LEU A 131 -10.39 15.59 -4.12
C LEU A 131 -9.99 17.07 -3.91
N LYS A 132 -10.24 17.93 -4.90
CA LYS A 132 -10.02 19.39 -4.77
C LYS A 132 -10.87 19.99 -3.63
N GLU A 133 -12.16 19.64 -3.55
CA GLU A 133 -13.03 20.07 -2.45
C GLU A 133 -12.51 19.63 -1.06
N ALA A 134 -11.69 18.59 -1.01
CA ALA A 134 -11.02 18.13 0.20
C ALA A 134 -9.66 18.78 0.43
N HIS A 135 -9.27 19.77 -0.41
CA HIS A 135 -7.97 20.42 -0.40
C HIS A 135 -6.80 19.43 -0.55
N VAL A 136 -6.98 18.41 -1.39
CA VAL A 136 -5.94 17.44 -1.73
C VAL A 136 -5.14 17.99 -2.91
N ASP A 137 -3.82 17.99 -2.81
CA ASP A 137 -2.94 18.32 -3.93
C ASP A 137 -3.04 17.21 -4.98
N ILE A 138 -3.27 17.60 -6.26
CA ILE A 138 -3.43 16.64 -7.36
C ILE A 138 -2.37 16.90 -8.41
N VAL A 139 -1.64 15.85 -8.77
CA VAL A 139 -0.65 15.86 -9.82
C VAL A 139 -1.12 14.96 -10.96
N LEU A 140 -1.29 15.54 -12.15
CA LEU A 140 -1.72 14.83 -13.35
C LEU A 140 -0.51 14.44 -14.20
N HIS A 141 -0.39 13.14 -14.47
CA HIS A 141 0.62 12.58 -15.36
C HIS A 141 0.01 12.19 -16.71
N SER A 142 0.85 12.14 -17.74
CA SER A 142 0.49 11.54 -19.02
C SER A 142 0.38 10.02 -18.93
N GLU A 143 1.22 9.41 -18.11
CA GLU A 143 1.28 7.95 -17.92
C GLU A 143 1.74 7.61 -16.50
N LEU A 144 1.07 6.65 -15.88
CA LEU A 144 1.47 6.04 -14.60
C LEU A 144 1.23 4.53 -14.68
N ALA A 145 2.27 3.74 -14.51
CA ALA A 145 2.18 2.28 -14.48
C ALA A 145 2.04 1.73 -13.06
N GLN A 146 2.55 2.44 -12.08
CA GLN A 146 2.66 1.97 -10.68
C GLN A 146 1.41 2.35 -9.87
N ARG A 147 1.13 1.53 -8.85
CA ARG A 147 0.04 1.71 -7.90
C ARG A 147 0.58 1.52 -6.49
N TYR A 148 0.61 2.58 -5.72
CA TYR A 148 1.07 2.53 -4.34
C TYR A 148 0.60 3.73 -3.52
N ALA A 149 0.76 3.64 -2.22
CA ALA A 149 0.69 4.81 -1.35
C ALA A 149 1.82 4.76 -0.33
N VAL A 150 2.22 5.94 0.11
CA VAL A 150 3.17 6.13 1.21
C VAL A 150 2.49 7.00 2.25
N VAL A 151 2.46 6.51 3.50
CA VAL A 151 1.92 7.25 4.65
C VAL A 151 3.04 7.47 5.63
N ASP A 152 3.16 8.73 6.09
CA ASP A 152 4.14 9.19 7.08
C ASP A 152 5.59 8.82 6.75
N GLU A 153 5.92 8.75 5.45
CA GLU A 153 7.27 8.48 4.93
C GLU A 153 7.84 7.11 5.40
N SER A 154 6.99 6.20 5.84
CA SER A 154 7.40 4.91 6.41
C SER A 154 6.48 3.75 6.07
N ILE A 155 5.17 3.96 6.00
CA ILE A 155 4.19 2.93 5.67
C ILE A 155 4.00 2.91 4.16
N VAL A 156 4.22 1.76 3.55
CA VAL A 156 4.10 1.56 2.10
C VAL A 156 2.98 0.59 1.79
N TRP A 157 2.08 0.99 0.91
CA TRP A 157 1.08 0.17 0.25
C TRP A 157 1.47 -0.01 -1.20
N TYR A 158 1.80 -1.22 -1.63
CA TYR A 158 2.27 -1.49 -2.98
C TYR A 158 1.60 -2.73 -3.58
N GLY A 159 1.12 -2.64 -4.81
CA GLY A 159 0.48 -3.79 -5.46
C GLY A 159 -0.20 -3.46 -6.78
N ASN A 160 -1.12 -4.34 -7.19
CA ASN A 160 -1.89 -4.16 -8.41
C ASN A 160 -3.33 -3.64 -8.14
N VAL A 161 -3.54 -3.04 -6.97
CA VAL A 161 -4.82 -2.42 -6.57
C VAL A 161 -4.75 -0.92 -6.74
N ASP A 162 -5.67 -0.34 -7.49
CA ASP A 162 -5.91 1.09 -7.45
C ASP A 162 -6.61 1.45 -6.14
N LEU A 163 -5.91 2.19 -5.28
CA LEU A 163 -6.43 2.54 -3.96
C LEU A 163 -7.61 3.52 -4.04
N LEU A 164 -7.67 4.33 -5.10
CA LEU A 164 -8.75 5.29 -5.37
C LEU A 164 -9.76 4.80 -6.42
N ALA A 165 -9.67 3.52 -6.84
CA ALA A 165 -10.67 2.87 -7.68
C ALA A 165 -11.08 1.50 -7.11
N PHE A 166 -12.20 0.95 -7.58
CA PHE A 166 -12.59 -0.41 -7.19
C PHE A 166 -11.72 -1.41 -7.95
N GLY A 167 -10.77 -2.02 -7.23
CA GLY A 167 -9.90 -3.03 -7.78
C GLY A 167 -10.62 -4.35 -8.08
N ARG A 168 -9.95 -5.23 -8.82
CA ARG A 168 -10.39 -6.62 -9.05
C ARG A 168 -10.41 -7.37 -7.72
N LYS A 169 -11.35 -8.31 -7.56
CA LYS A 169 -11.50 -9.09 -6.31
C LYS A 169 -10.29 -9.98 -6.00
N ASP A 170 -9.52 -10.30 -7.03
CA ASP A 170 -8.32 -11.13 -7.01
C ASP A 170 -7.01 -10.31 -6.99
N ALA A 171 -7.12 -9.00 -6.77
CA ALA A 171 -5.96 -8.13 -6.67
C ALA A 171 -5.41 -8.13 -5.25
N ASP A 172 -4.09 -8.23 -5.15
CA ASP A 172 -3.36 -8.23 -3.88
C ASP A 172 -2.58 -6.91 -3.71
N VAL A 173 -2.52 -6.47 -2.47
CA VAL A 173 -1.70 -5.33 -2.06
C VAL A 173 -0.89 -5.70 -0.84
N LEU A 174 0.37 -5.32 -0.85
CA LEU A 174 1.31 -5.48 0.24
C LEU A 174 1.35 -4.19 1.07
N ARG A 175 1.16 -4.30 2.38
CA ARG A 175 1.43 -3.24 3.35
C ARG A 175 2.67 -3.61 4.15
N PHE A 176 3.62 -2.70 4.24
CA PHE A 176 4.81 -2.88 5.08
C PHE A 176 5.35 -1.52 5.56
N GLU A 177 6.14 -1.55 6.61
CA GLU A 177 6.78 -0.37 7.17
C GLU A 177 8.27 -0.40 6.82
N ASN A 178 8.73 0.56 6.02
CA ASN A 178 10.12 0.71 5.63
C ASN A 178 10.39 2.13 5.12
N ALA A 179 11.12 2.92 5.91
CA ALA A 179 11.42 4.31 5.58
C ALA A 179 12.34 4.46 4.36
N ASP A 180 13.26 3.51 4.13
CA ASP A 180 14.17 3.57 2.99
C ASP A 180 13.40 3.36 1.67
N ILE A 181 12.55 2.31 1.61
CA ILE A 181 11.70 2.06 0.43
C ILE A 181 10.67 3.18 0.25
N ALA A 182 10.12 3.71 1.33
CA ALA A 182 9.22 4.85 1.27
C ALA A 182 9.92 6.07 0.67
N GLY A 183 11.16 6.36 1.09
CA GLY A 183 12.00 7.41 0.54
C GLY A 183 12.28 7.24 -0.96
N ASP A 184 12.64 6.04 -1.39
CA ASP A 184 12.85 5.72 -2.81
C ASP A 184 11.59 5.96 -3.64
N LEU A 185 10.41 5.54 -3.14
CA LEU A 185 9.13 5.74 -3.81
C LEU A 185 8.71 7.22 -3.88
N LEU A 186 9.03 8.00 -2.85
CA LEU A 186 8.80 9.45 -2.85
C LEU A 186 9.69 10.13 -3.89
N ALA A 187 10.97 9.79 -3.95
CA ALA A 187 11.93 10.35 -4.90
C ALA A 187 11.56 10.08 -6.37
N LEU A 188 10.98 8.91 -6.68
CA LEU A 188 10.51 8.58 -8.03
C LEU A 188 9.48 9.59 -8.59
N ASN A 189 8.67 10.20 -7.72
CA ASN A 189 7.70 11.20 -8.16
C ASN A 189 8.29 12.61 -8.23
N ASP A 190 9.30 12.92 -7.41
CA ASP A 190 9.98 14.23 -7.47
C ASP A 190 10.78 14.37 -8.76
N GLU A 191 11.44 13.32 -9.25
CA GLU A 191 12.18 13.33 -10.52
C GLU A 191 11.27 13.44 -11.74
N SER A 192 10.06 12.88 -11.68
CA SER A 192 9.08 12.98 -12.76
C SER A 192 8.37 14.34 -12.83
N MET A 193 8.60 15.23 -11.87
CA MET A 193 8.01 16.58 -11.79
C MET A 193 8.46 17.52 -12.92
N CYS A 194 9.43 17.17 -13.75
CA CYS A 194 9.88 18.04 -14.86
C CYS A 194 8.89 18.16 -16.03
N GLU A 195 7.81 17.36 -16.09
CA GLU A 195 6.81 17.39 -17.20
C GLU A 195 5.36 17.63 -16.73
N GLN A 196 5.14 18.25 -15.57
CA GLN A 196 3.83 18.23 -14.92
C GLN A 196 3.08 19.56 -14.94
N LEU A 197 1.77 19.49 -15.22
CA LEU A 197 0.82 20.56 -14.94
C LEU A 197 0.37 20.46 -13.47
N ILE A 198 0.89 21.35 -12.61
CA ILE A 198 0.36 21.53 -11.25
C ILE A 198 -0.89 22.39 -11.39
N ILE A 199 -2.05 21.81 -11.09
CA ILE A 199 -3.28 22.60 -10.94
C ILE A 199 -3.32 23.05 -9.47
N GLN A 200 -2.76 24.23 -9.21
CA GLN A 200 -3.01 24.95 -7.98
C GLN A 200 -4.18 25.88 -8.21
N ASP A 201 -5.17 25.85 -7.32
CA ASP A 201 -6.23 26.84 -7.30
C ASP A 201 -5.64 28.24 -7.04
N ALA A 202 -5.94 29.18 -7.96
CA ALA A 202 -5.70 30.60 -7.79
C ALA A 202 -6.90 31.26 -7.10
#